data_b6569c47884c2a545b8b53ad490cdf1d
#
_entry.id   b6569c47884c2a545b8b53ad490cdf1d
#
_cell.length_a   1.000
_cell.length_b   1.000
_cell.length_c   1.000
_cell.angle_alpha   90.00
_cell.angle_beta   90.00
_cell.angle_gamma   90.00
#
_symmetry.space_group_name_H-M   'P 1'
#
loop_
_entity.id
_entity.type
_entity.pdbx_description
1 polymer ?
#
loop_
_entity_poly.entity_id
_entity_poly.type
_entity_poly.pdbx_seq_one_letter_code
_entity_poly.pdbx_strand_id
1 'polypeptide(L)'
;MNKYRKAGIILIVGVLAVLFMTVAFLTTQTNEDYYAQVDNRWVTEIAPHGLMNYKYSLVAYNSSGEAKDITFETSKILKDQAFINLKVAPIRGVVTWAEINYEELPEKLILNNQYLFILPHL
;
A
#
# COMPACT_ATOMS: atom_id res chain seq x y z
N MET A 1 4.70 -34.23 39.40
CA MET A 1 5.50 -33.74 38.26
C MET A 1 6.70 -32.97 38.79
N ASN A 2 7.86 -33.16 38.21
CA ASN A 2 9.07 -32.45 38.57
C ASN A 2 8.95 -30.94 38.34
N LYS A 3 9.48 -30.16 39.27
CA LYS A 3 9.47 -28.70 39.21
C LYS A 3 10.05 -28.16 37.90
N TYR A 4 11.13 -28.79 37.39
CA TYR A 4 11.78 -28.35 36.16
C TYR A 4 10.94 -28.65 34.90
N ARG A 5 10.15 -29.71 34.91
CA ARG A 5 9.24 -30.03 33.79
C ARG A 5 8.13 -29.01 33.69
N LYS A 6 7.60 -28.55 34.82
CA LYS A 6 6.57 -27.50 34.83
C LYS A 6 7.13 -26.18 34.28
N ALA A 7 8.31 -25.79 34.69
CA ALA A 7 8.95 -24.57 34.22
C ALA A 7 9.18 -24.59 32.70
N GLY A 8 9.65 -25.75 32.16
CA GLY A 8 9.85 -25.91 30.72
C GLY A 8 8.57 -25.85 29.94
N ILE A 9 7.49 -26.44 30.43
CA ILE A 9 6.17 -26.40 29.76
C ILE A 9 5.63 -24.95 29.72
N ILE A 10 5.75 -24.23 30.83
CA ILE A 10 5.29 -22.82 30.89
C ILE A 10 6.07 -21.96 29.90
N LEU A 11 7.37 -22.16 29.78
CA LEU A 11 8.20 -21.42 28.84
C LEU A 11 7.80 -21.69 27.40
N ILE A 12 7.57 -22.95 27.02
CA ILE A 12 7.16 -23.33 25.67
C ILE A 12 5.81 -22.75 25.34
N VAL A 13 4.84 -22.81 26.24
CA VAL A 13 3.52 -22.24 26.03
C VAL A 13 3.59 -20.73 25.85
N GLY A 14 4.44 -20.06 26.64
CA GLY A 14 4.64 -18.62 26.52
C GLY A 14 5.21 -18.22 25.15
N VAL A 15 6.23 -18.95 24.66
CA VAL A 15 6.83 -18.71 23.35
C VAL A 15 5.82 -18.92 22.23
N LEU A 16 5.04 -20.01 22.30
CA LEU A 16 4.02 -20.29 21.30
C LEU A 16 2.92 -19.21 21.29
N ALA A 17 2.53 -18.72 22.47
CA ALA A 17 1.53 -17.64 22.56
C ALA A 17 2.04 -16.35 21.90
N VAL A 18 3.29 -15.98 22.15
CA VAL A 18 3.91 -14.79 21.54
C VAL A 18 3.97 -14.94 20.02
N LEU A 19 4.40 -16.11 19.52
CA LEU A 19 4.45 -16.37 18.09
C LEU A 19 3.06 -16.29 17.47
N PHE A 20 2.05 -16.87 18.08
CA PHE A 20 0.68 -16.83 17.59
C PHE A 20 0.17 -15.39 17.55
N MET A 21 0.38 -14.60 18.59
CA MET A 21 -0.04 -13.21 18.64
C MET A 21 0.67 -12.36 17.58
N THR A 22 1.95 -12.60 17.33
CA THR A 22 2.72 -11.91 16.31
C THR A 22 2.15 -12.21 14.91
N VAL A 23 1.91 -13.47 14.60
CA VAL A 23 1.33 -13.90 13.33
C VAL A 23 -0.07 -13.30 13.17
N ALA A 24 -0.91 -13.38 14.20
CA ALA A 24 -2.26 -12.83 14.16
C ALA A 24 -2.23 -11.30 13.91
N PHE A 25 -1.33 -10.59 14.57
CA PHE A 25 -1.17 -9.15 14.37
C PHE A 25 -0.80 -8.83 12.93
N LEU A 26 0.18 -9.53 12.36
CA LEU A 26 0.62 -9.31 10.97
C LEU A 26 -0.47 -9.65 9.96
N THR A 27 -1.29 -10.68 10.22
CA THR A 27 -2.33 -11.10 9.29
C THR A 27 -3.61 -10.28 9.40
N THR A 28 -3.85 -9.62 10.54
CA THR A 28 -5.05 -8.81 10.76
C THR A 28 -4.86 -7.34 10.44
N GLN A 29 -3.65 -6.91 10.12
CA GLN A 29 -3.43 -5.53 9.69
C GLN A 29 -4.17 -5.28 8.40
N THR A 30 -5.00 -4.24 8.41
CA THR A 30 -5.75 -3.83 7.23
C THR A 30 -4.86 -3.11 6.24
N ASN A 31 -5.23 -3.17 4.96
CA ASN A 31 -4.56 -2.40 3.93
C ASN A 31 -4.75 -0.91 4.21
N GLU A 32 -3.73 -0.13 3.96
CA GLU A 32 -3.79 1.32 4.06
C GLU A 32 -4.07 1.89 2.69
N ASP A 33 -4.94 2.92 2.64
CA ASP A 33 -5.26 3.61 1.41
C ASP A 33 -4.23 4.70 1.12
N TYR A 34 -3.69 4.66 -0.09
CA TYR A 34 -2.85 5.71 -0.64
C TYR A 34 -3.48 6.25 -1.90
N TYR A 35 -3.16 7.48 -2.24
CA TYR A 35 -3.72 8.18 -3.37
C TYR A 35 -2.59 8.80 -4.18
N ALA A 36 -2.64 8.66 -5.49
CA ALA A 36 -1.62 9.20 -6.37
C ALA A 36 -2.26 9.75 -7.63
N GLN A 37 -1.55 10.64 -8.27
CA GLN A 37 -1.89 11.07 -9.62
C GLN A 37 -0.95 10.39 -10.59
N VAL A 38 -1.51 9.80 -11.64
CA VAL A 38 -0.72 9.12 -12.67
C VAL A 38 0.15 10.15 -13.40
N ASP A 39 1.43 9.83 -13.50
CA ASP A 39 2.41 10.63 -14.23
C ASP A 39 3.18 9.69 -15.15
N ASN A 40 2.88 9.78 -16.44
CA ASN A 40 3.46 8.88 -17.43
C ASN A 40 4.93 9.18 -17.75
N ARG A 41 5.52 10.17 -17.11
CA ARG A 41 6.98 10.34 -17.13
C ARG A 41 7.69 9.27 -16.29
N TRP A 42 6.96 8.64 -15.37
CA TRP A 42 7.51 7.67 -14.41
C TRP A 42 7.00 6.26 -14.64
N VAL A 43 6.60 5.95 -15.87
CA VAL A 43 6.27 4.58 -16.25
C VAL A 43 7.42 4.01 -17.06
N THR A 44 7.75 2.75 -16.80
CA THR A 44 8.76 2.00 -17.56
C THR A 44 8.13 0.73 -18.11
N GLU A 45 8.55 0.36 -19.31
CA GLU A 45 8.20 -0.93 -19.87
C GLU A 45 9.10 -2.00 -19.26
N ILE A 46 8.50 -3.11 -18.84
CA ILE A 46 9.23 -4.20 -18.21
C ILE A 46 9.04 -5.49 -19.01
N ALA A 47 9.93 -6.46 -18.79
CA ALA A 47 9.73 -7.79 -19.32
C ALA A 47 8.41 -8.34 -18.77
N PRO A 48 7.58 -8.99 -19.61
CA PRO A 48 6.25 -9.44 -19.17
C PRO A 48 6.33 -10.31 -17.92
N HIS A 49 5.50 -9.94 -16.93
CA HIS A 49 5.37 -10.64 -15.65
C HIS A 49 3.89 -11.01 -15.51
N GLY A 50 3.51 -12.19 -15.98
CA GLY A 50 2.11 -12.51 -16.19
C GLY A 50 1.53 -11.60 -17.27
N LEU A 51 0.48 -10.89 -16.94
CA LEU A 51 -0.14 -9.90 -17.82
C LEU A 51 0.44 -8.51 -17.68
N MET A 52 1.39 -8.31 -16.76
CA MET A 52 1.94 -6.99 -16.43
C MET A 52 3.12 -6.67 -17.33
N ASN A 53 3.03 -5.56 -18.05
CA ASN A 53 4.04 -5.12 -19.01
C ASN A 53 4.67 -3.77 -18.63
N TYR A 54 4.10 -3.08 -17.65
CA TYR A 54 4.52 -1.72 -17.28
C TYR A 54 4.68 -1.61 -15.78
N LYS A 55 5.57 -0.73 -15.36
CA LYS A 55 5.84 -0.46 -13.95
C LYS A 55 5.79 1.05 -13.71
N TYR A 56 4.97 1.46 -12.77
CA TYR A 56 4.87 2.85 -12.34
C TYR A 56 5.62 3.05 -11.04
N SER A 57 6.31 4.18 -10.95
CA SER A 57 6.96 4.65 -9.71
C SER A 57 6.40 6.03 -9.41
N LEU A 58 5.54 6.13 -8.44
CA LEU A 58 4.82 7.37 -8.11
C LEU A 58 4.96 7.69 -6.64
N VAL A 59 4.90 8.99 -6.33
CA VAL A 59 4.72 9.44 -4.95
C VAL A 59 3.23 9.39 -4.65
N ALA A 60 2.85 8.67 -3.61
CA ALA A 60 1.46 8.56 -3.17
C ALA A 60 1.32 9.14 -1.76
N TYR A 61 0.11 9.50 -1.41
CA TYR A 61 -0.20 10.14 -0.13
C TYR A 61 -1.32 9.39 0.56
N ASN A 62 -1.17 9.15 1.86
CA ASN A 62 -2.26 8.58 2.65
C ASN A 62 -3.29 9.66 2.99
N SER A 63 -4.37 9.29 3.68
CA SER A 63 -5.43 10.24 4.03
C SER A 63 -4.98 11.36 4.97
N SER A 64 -3.83 11.17 5.64
CA SER A 64 -3.22 12.20 6.49
C SER A 64 -2.29 13.13 5.73
N GLY A 65 -2.03 12.87 4.45
CA GLY A 65 -1.14 13.67 3.62
C GLY A 65 0.32 13.25 3.69
N GLU A 66 0.64 12.13 4.31
CA GLU A 66 2.00 11.62 4.38
C GLU A 66 2.39 10.98 3.06
N ALA A 67 3.56 11.35 2.54
CA ALA A 67 4.07 10.86 1.25
C ALA A 67 4.79 9.53 1.38
N LYS A 68 4.68 8.71 0.35
CA LYS A 68 5.41 7.45 0.25
C LYS A 68 5.68 7.15 -1.22
N ASP A 69 6.90 6.73 -1.53
CA ASP A 69 7.23 6.25 -2.86
C ASP A 69 6.64 4.86 -3.06
N ILE A 70 5.83 4.70 -4.09
CA ILE A 70 5.13 3.45 -4.36
C ILE A 70 5.42 3.01 -5.79
N THR A 71 5.69 1.72 -5.96
CA THR A 71 5.81 1.08 -7.27
C THR A 71 4.73 0.02 -7.42
N PHE A 72 4.16 -0.05 -8.63
CA PHE A 72 3.18 -1.08 -8.95
C PHE A 72 3.21 -1.38 -10.45
N GLU A 73 2.72 -2.54 -10.83
CA GLU A 73 2.74 -2.99 -12.21
C GLU A 73 1.34 -2.95 -12.82
N THR A 74 1.28 -2.70 -14.13
CA THR A 74 0.02 -2.64 -14.86
C THR A 74 0.13 -3.38 -16.18
N SER A 75 -1.01 -3.77 -16.74
CA SER A 75 -1.08 -4.40 -18.06
C SER A 75 -1.14 -3.38 -19.19
N LYS A 76 -1.38 -2.11 -18.88
CA LYS A 76 -1.52 -1.05 -19.87
C LYS A 76 -1.02 0.27 -19.30
N ILE A 77 -0.75 1.22 -20.20
CA ILE A 77 -0.44 2.59 -19.80
C ILE A 77 -1.73 3.26 -19.32
N LEU A 78 -1.68 3.85 -18.15
CA LEU A 78 -2.82 4.51 -17.54
C LEU A 78 -2.98 5.92 -18.11
N LYS A 79 -4.19 6.48 -17.96
CA LYS A 79 -4.47 7.84 -18.37
C LYS A 79 -3.61 8.82 -17.58
N ASP A 80 -2.86 9.66 -18.28
CA ASP A 80 -2.01 10.66 -17.63
C ASP A 80 -2.85 11.63 -16.78
N GLN A 81 -2.35 11.99 -15.61
CA GLN A 81 -2.99 12.88 -14.64
C GLN A 81 -4.27 12.34 -13.99
N ALA A 82 -4.66 11.10 -14.28
CA ALA A 82 -5.77 10.46 -13.57
C ALA A 82 -5.41 10.23 -12.11
N PHE A 83 -6.41 10.27 -11.25
CA PHE A 83 -6.23 9.95 -9.83
C PHE A 83 -6.50 8.47 -9.59
N ILE A 84 -5.69 7.87 -8.76
CA ILE A 84 -5.84 6.46 -8.41
C ILE A 84 -5.80 6.27 -6.89
N ASN A 85 -6.55 5.29 -6.43
CA ASN A 85 -6.48 4.79 -5.06
C ASN A 85 -5.70 3.47 -5.07
N LEU A 86 -4.72 3.38 -4.20
CA LEU A 86 -3.86 2.20 -4.05
C LEU A 86 -4.09 1.60 -2.68
N LYS A 87 -4.43 0.33 -2.64
CA LYS A 87 -4.52 -0.44 -1.40
C LYS A 87 -3.15 -1.04 -1.13
N VAL A 88 -2.52 -0.64 -0.05
CA VAL A 88 -1.14 -1.04 0.29
C VAL A 88 -1.14 -1.86 1.56
N ALA A 89 -0.66 -3.09 1.46
CA ALA A 89 -0.48 -3.97 2.61
C ALA A 89 0.88 -3.69 3.26
N PRO A 90 1.01 -3.87 4.59
CA PRO A 90 2.24 -3.53 5.31
C PRO A 90 3.50 -4.22 4.80
N ILE A 91 3.39 -5.47 4.33
CA ILE A 91 4.53 -6.26 3.89
C ILE A 91 4.50 -6.50 2.38
N ARG A 92 3.32 -6.75 1.83
CA ARG A 92 3.15 -7.14 0.43
C ARG A 92 3.25 -5.97 -0.55
N GLY A 93 3.13 -4.75 -0.07
CA GLY A 93 3.07 -3.56 -0.93
C GLY A 93 1.69 -3.39 -1.56
N VAL A 94 1.65 -2.89 -2.78
CA VAL A 94 0.38 -2.63 -3.47
C VAL A 94 -0.33 -3.93 -3.77
N VAL A 95 -1.54 -4.08 -3.23
CA VAL A 95 -2.38 -5.27 -3.41
C VAL A 95 -3.34 -5.06 -4.59
N THR A 96 -3.90 -3.87 -4.69
CA THR A 96 -4.81 -3.50 -5.79
C THR A 96 -4.83 -1.99 -5.95
N TRP A 97 -5.30 -1.53 -7.08
CA TRP A 97 -5.47 -0.11 -7.36
C TRP A 97 -6.69 0.10 -8.25
N ALA A 98 -7.25 1.30 -8.21
CA ALA A 98 -8.39 1.67 -9.05
C ALA A 98 -8.35 3.15 -9.37
N GLU A 99 -8.78 3.52 -10.58
CA GLU A 99 -8.96 4.91 -10.94
C GLU A 99 -10.16 5.48 -10.19
N ILE A 100 -10.00 6.70 -9.68
CA ILE A 100 -11.03 7.42 -8.95
C ILE A 100 -11.20 8.83 -9.52
N ASN A 101 -12.30 9.48 -9.16
CA ASN A 101 -12.52 10.87 -9.51
C ASN A 101 -11.86 11.79 -8.48
N TYR A 102 -11.56 13.01 -8.89
CA TYR A 102 -10.98 14.01 -8.00
C TYR A 102 -11.78 14.18 -6.70
N GLU A 103 -13.11 14.16 -6.79
CA GLU A 103 -14.02 14.34 -5.66
C GLU A 103 -13.96 13.18 -4.65
N GLU A 104 -13.40 12.05 -5.05
CA GLU A 104 -13.26 10.88 -4.18
C GLU A 104 -11.99 10.91 -3.35
N LEU A 105 -11.12 11.91 -3.57
CA LEU A 105 -9.92 12.07 -2.76
C LEU A 105 -10.29 12.49 -1.34
N PRO A 106 -9.47 12.09 -0.33
CA PRO A 106 -9.66 12.58 1.03
C PRO A 106 -9.63 14.10 1.09
N GLU A 107 -10.46 14.68 1.93
CA GLU A 107 -10.58 16.13 2.05
C GLU A 107 -9.24 16.82 2.28
N LYS A 108 -8.40 16.23 3.12
CA LYS A 108 -7.08 16.80 3.44
C LYS A 108 -6.19 16.91 2.20
N LEU A 109 -6.28 15.94 1.29
CA LEU A 109 -5.53 15.97 0.04
C LEU A 109 -6.10 17.00 -0.93
N ILE A 110 -7.40 17.18 -0.95
CA ILE A 110 -8.06 18.20 -1.77
C ILE A 110 -7.65 19.59 -1.33
N LEU A 111 -7.61 19.85 -0.03
CA LEU A 111 -7.24 21.15 0.51
C LEU A 111 -5.79 21.53 0.20
N ASN A 112 -4.92 20.54 0.05
CA ASN A 112 -3.50 20.74 -0.22
C ASN A 112 -3.09 20.44 -1.66
N ASN A 113 -4.04 20.19 -2.55
CA ASN A 113 -3.75 19.62 -3.85
C ASN A 113 -2.93 20.52 -4.78
N GLN A 114 -2.96 21.83 -4.57
CA GLN A 114 -2.14 22.75 -5.38
C GLN A 114 -0.64 22.48 -5.23
N TYR A 115 -0.27 21.77 -4.16
CA TYR A 115 1.12 21.39 -3.90
C TYR A 115 1.40 19.91 -4.13
N LEU A 116 0.35 19.09 -4.18
CA LEU A 116 0.49 17.64 -4.27
C LEU A 116 0.16 17.10 -5.67
N PHE A 117 -0.86 17.64 -6.30
CA PHE A 117 -1.36 17.14 -7.57
C PHE A 117 -1.53 18.24 -8.59
N ILE A 118 -1.45 17.85 -9.86
CA ILE A 118 -1.76 18.74 -10.98
C ILE A 118 -3.26 18.62 -11.25
N LEU A 119 -3.98 19.76 -11.25
CA LEU A 119 -5.41 19.77 -11.54
C LEU A 119 -5.63 19.77 -13.05
N PRO A 120 -6.29 18.73 -13.60
CA PRO A 120 -6.39 18.61 -15.07
C PRO A 120 -7.38 19.57 -15.72
N HIS A 121 -8.20 20.25 -14.94
CA HIS A 121 -9.27 21.11 -15.48
C HIS A 121 -9.08 22.60 -15.16
N LEU A 122 -7.90 22.97 -14.73
CA LEU A 122 -7.58 24.40 -14.51
C LEU A 122 -6.91 25.04 -15.76
#